data_5f16a3f2b2de46d99f15ed07bad43145
#
_entry.id   5f16a3f2b2de46d99f15ed07bad43145
#
_cell.length_a   1.000
_cell.length_b   1.000
_cell.length_c   1.000
_cell.angle_alpha   90.00
_cell.angle_beta   90.00
_cell.angle_gamma   90.00
#
_symmetry.space_group_name_H-M   'P 1'
#
loop_
_entity.id
_entity.type
_entity.pdbx_description
1 polymer ?
#
loop_
_entity_poly.entity_id
_entity_poly.type
_entity_poly.pdbx_seq_one_letter_code
_entity_poly.pdbx_strand_id
1 'polypeptide(L)'
;MSRIYGGGYVEGWKGGDTQGNPSGLIKASQAGGGEGIIFVQINYRLGAMGWLSGPTLEAAGGVSNAGLYDQRLAIEWVAKYAHLFGGDGKNITLLGESAGGGSIMHQITAFGGQKGVTFQGAIPQSP
;
A
#
# COMPACT_ATOMS: atom_id res chain seq x y z
N MET A 1 0.15 2.08 10.34
CA MET A 1 1.10 2.12 9.18
C MET A 1 0.80 0.96 8.25
N SER A 2 0.77 1.19 6.94
CA SER A 2 0.55 0.12 5.95
C SER A 2 1.70 0.06 4.96
N ARG A 3 2.22 -1.15 4.67
CA ARG A 3 3.37 -1.36 3.77
C ARG A 3 2.93 -1.96 2.44
N ILE A 4 3.46 -1.38 1.36
CA ILE A 4 3.41 -1.90 0.00
C ILE A 4 4.82 -2.38 -0.35
N TYR A 5 4.97 -3.67 -0.68
CA TYR A 5 6.28 -4.24 -1.03
C TYR A 5 6.69 -3.85 -2.46
N GLY A 6 8.02 -3.86 -2.69
CA GLY A 6 8.62 -3.69 -4.02
C GLY A 6 8.71 -4.99 -4.83
N GLY A 7 9.61 -5.04 -5.79
CA GLY A 7 9.82 -6.19 -6.66
C GLY A 7 9.41 -5.92 -8.11
N GLY A 8 9.60 -4.67 -8.58
CA GLY A 8 9.41 -4.30 -9.98
C GLY A 8 8.00 -4.55 -10.54
N TYR A 9 7.00 -4.69 -9.68
CA TYR A 9 5.61 -5.05 -10.02
C TYR A 9 5.44 -6.47 -10.58
N VAL A 10 6.47 -7.29 -10.61
CA VAL A 10 6.44 -8.64 -11.17
C VAL A 10 6.68 -9.74 -10.13
N GLU A 11 7.30 -9.39 -9.01
CA GLU A 11 7.59 -10.32 -7.92
C GLU A 11 7.37 -9.68 -6.55
N GLY A 12 7.50 -10.49 -5.49
CA GLY A 12 7.32 -10.03 -4.12
C GLY A 12 6.00 -10.50 -3.49
N TRP A 13 5.93 -10.36 -2.19
CA TRP A 13 4.73 -10.66 -1.39
C TRP A 13 4.87 -10.06 0.01
N LYS A 14 3.79 -9.96 0.74
CA LYS A 14 3.74 -9.26 2.04
C LYS A 14 4.68 -9.81 3.13
N GLY A 15 5.15 -11.05 3.03
CA GLY A 15 6.05 -11.68 4.00
C GLY A 15 7.43 -12.04 3.43
N GLY A 16 7.76 -11.59 2.22
CA GLY A 16 8.82 -12.14 1.38
C GLY A 16 10.26 -11.75 1.66
N ASP A 17 10.52 -10.81 2.55
CA ASP A 17 11.87 -10.35 2.80
C ASP A 17 12.10 -9.90 4.25
N THR A 18 13.37 -9.74 4.63
CA THR A 18 13.77 -9.17 5.92
C THR A 18 13.32 -7.72 6.10
N GLN A 19 13.07 -7.01 5.02
CA GLN A 19 12.55 -5.64 5.03
C GLN A 19 11.06 -5.59 5.43
N GLY A 20 10.36 -6.73 5.30
CA GLY A 20 8.96 -6.87 5.73
C GLY A 20 8.77 -7.04 7.23
N ASN A 21 9.83 -7.26 8.01
CA ASN A 21 9.67 -7.48 9.44
C ASN A 21 9.46 -6.17 10.21
N PRO A 22 8.25 -5.92 10.75
CA PRO A 22 7.93 -4.66 11.41
C PRO A 22 8.37 -4.60 12.88
N SER A 23 9.00 -5.65 13.43
CA SER A 23 9.27 -5.77 14.87
C SER A 23 10.05 -4.59 15.44
N GLY A 24 11.05 -4.09 14.69
CA GLY A 24 11.85 -2.93 15.09
C GLY A 24 11.02 -1.64 15.17
N LEU A 25 10.17 -1.42 14.17
CA LEU A 25 9.28 -0.24 14.11
C LEU A 25 8.23 -0.29 15.22
N ILE A 26 7.61 -1.46 15.44
CA ILE A 26 6.62 -1.64 16.50
C ILE A 26 7.28 -1.40 17.86
N LYS A 27 8.44 -1.99 18.11
CA LYS A 27 9.18 -1.78 19.35
C LYS A 27 9.58 -0.32 19.57
N ALA A 28 10.08 0.34 18.53
CA ALA A 28 10.46 1.75 18.60
C ALA A 28 9.25 2.67 18.87
N SER A 29 8.08 2.36 18.28
CA SER A 29 6.87 3.15 18.49
C SER A 29 6.29 3.04 19.90
N GLN A 30 6.68 2.04 20.67
CA GLN A 30 6.28 1.84 22.07
C GLN A 30 7.31 2.41 23.06
N ALA A 31 8.48 2.85 22.59
CA ALA A 31 9.52 3.41 23.45
C ALA A 31 9.05 4.72 24.09
N GLY A 32 9.48 4.98 25.33
CA GLY A 32 9.15 6.20 26.05
C GLY A 32 7.66 6.36 26.40
N GLY A 33 6.89 5.27 26.42
CA GLY A 33 5.45 5.31 26.75
C GLY A 33 4.54 5.61 25.54
N GLY A 34 5.06 5.49 24.33
CA GLY A 34 4.25 5.62 23.11
C GLY A 34 3.17 4.51 23.00
N GLU A 35 2.04 4.83 22.41
CA GLU A 35 0.91 3.90 22.24
C GLU A 35 1.19 2.76 21.25
N GLY A 36 2.25 2.89 20.44
CA GLY A 36 2.60 1.93 19.42
C GLY A 36 1.94 2.19 18.07
N ILE A 37 2.24 1.31 17.12
CA ILE A 37 1.63 1.33 15.80
C ILE A 37 1.04 -0.02 15.46
N ILE A 38 -0.04 -0.02 14.70
CA ILE A 38 -0.51 -1.20 13.97
C ILE A 38 0.21 -1.21 12.61
N PHE A 39 0.84 -2.33 12.29
CA PHE A 39 1.55 -2.52 11.02
C PHE A 39 0.79 -3.51 10.14
N VAL A 40 0.37 -3.07 8.97
CA VAL A 40 -0.41 -3.86 8.02
C VAL A 40 0.43 -4.09 6.77
N GLN A 41 0.49 -5.33 6.31
CA GLN A 41 1.13 -5.69 5.05
C GLN A 41 0.08 -6.23 4.09
N ILE A 42 0.04 -5.67 2.90
CA ILE A 42 -0.93 -6.03 1.87
C ILE A 42 -0.28 -6.88 0.77
N ASN A 43 -1.09 -7.66 0.07
CA ASN A 43 -0.73 -8.23 -1.23
C ASN A 43 -1.51 -7.49 -2.32
N TYR A 44 -0.95 -7.48 -3.52
CA TYR A 44 -1.60 -6.96 -4.73
C TYR A 44 -1.20 -7.81 -5.93
N ARG A 45 -1.97 -7.79 -6.99
CA ARG A 45 -1.70 -8.55 -8.21
C ARG A 45 -0.43 -8.05 -8.90
N LEU A 46 0.38 -9.00 -9.36
CA LEU A 46 1.69 -8.78 -9.98
C LEU A 46 1.68 -9.19 -11.45
N GLY A 47 2.70 -8.76 -12.19
CA GLY A 47 2.91 -9.11 -13.59
C GLY A 47 1.71 -8.76 -14.46
N ALA A 48 1.45 -9.55 -15.48
CA ALA A 48 0.35 -9.30 -16.42
C ALA A 48 -1.03 -9.23 -15.72
N MET A 49 -1.25 -10.01 -14.67
CA MET A 49 -2.54 -10.03 -13.96
C MET A 49 -2.85 -8.72 -13.22
N GLY A 50 -1.83 -7.98 -12.83
CA GLY A 50 -1.98 -6.70 -12.14
C GLY A 50 -1.78 -5.48 -13.04
N TRP A 51 -1.03 -5.63 -14.15
CA TRP A 51 -0.49 -4.48 -14.89
C TRP A 51 -0.80 -4.50 -16.39
N LEU A 52 -1.53 -5.52 -16.88
CA LEU A 52 -2.01 -5.50 -18.24
C LEU A 52 -2.93 -4.30 -18.46
N SER A 53 -2.74 -3.61 -19.59
CA SER A 53 -3.53 -2.44 -19.96
C SER A 53 -3.69 -2.36 -21.48
N GLY A 54 -4.60 -1.53 -21.92
CA GLY A 54 -4.79 -1.21 -23.32
C GLY A 54 -6.24 -1.34 -23.79
N PRO A 55 -6.55 -0.75 -24.95
CA PRO A 55 -7.92 -0.63 -25.43
C PRO A 55 -8.60 -1.99 -25.68
N THR A 56 -7.86 -3.01 -26.06
CA THR A 56 -8.41 -4.35 -26.27
C THR A 56 -8.88 -4.97 -24.94
N LEU A 57 -8.08 -4.82 -23.87
CA LEU A 57 -8.47 -5.28 -22.53
C LEU A 57 -9.72 -4.55 -22.03
N GLU A 58 -9.73 -3.23 -22.19
CA GLU A 58 -10.83 -2.38 -21.72
C GLU A 58 -12.12 -2.66 -22.49
N ALA A 59 -12.03 -2.85 -23.82
CA ALA A 59 -13.17 -3.26 -24.65
C ALA A 59 -13.74 -4.63 -24.28
N ALA A 60 -12.91 -5.53 -23.73
CA ALA A 60 -13.34 -6.82 -23.20
C ALA A 60 -13.85 -6.74 -21.73
N GLY A 61 -14.01 -5.56 -21.17
CA GLY A 61 -14.47 -5.35 -19.78
C GLY A 61 -13.37 -5.50 -18.73
N GLY A 62 -12.11 -5.58 -19.12
CA GLY A 62 -10.98 -5.59 -18.20
C GLY A 62 -10.65 -4.20 -17.65
N VAL A 63 -9.85 -4.17 -16.61
CA VAL A 63 -9.43 -2.95 -15.93
C VAL A 63 -7.91 -2.80 -16.01
N SER A 64 -7.46 -1.70 -16.59
CA SER A 64 -6.04 -1.33 -16.61
C SER A 64 -5.54 -1.03 -15.20
N ASN A 65 -4.27 -1.40 -14.92
CA ASN A 65 -3.62 -1.14 -13.63
C ASN A 65 -4.34 -1.78 -12.43
N ALA A 66 -4.86 -2.99 -12.59
CA ALA A 66 -5.62 -3.69 -11.55
C ALA A 66 -4.84 -3.83 -10.23
N GLY A 67 -3.50 -3.94 -10.27
CA GLY A 67 -2.65 -3.97 -9.09
C GLY A 67 -2.71 -2.67 -8.27
N LEU A 68 -2.84 -1.50 -8.91
CA LEU A 68 -3.04 -0.23 -8.21
C LEU A 68 -4.42 -0.15 -7.55
N TYR A 69 -5.44 -0.70 -8.18
CA TYR A 69 -6.78 -0.80 -7.58
C TYR A 69 -6.80 -1.75 -6.39
N ASP A 70 -6.08 -2.88 -6.45
CA ASP A 70 -5.93 -3.79 -5.30
C ASP A 70 -5.30 -3.07 -4.10
N GLN A 71 -4.23 -2.31 -4.35
CA GLN A 71 -3.57 -1.52 -3.31
C GLN A 71 -4.52 -0.47 -2.73
N ARG A 72 -5.23 0.27 -3.57
CA ARG A 72 -6.19 1.28 -3.13
C ARG A 72 -7.29 0.69 -2.27
N LEU A 73 -7.88 -0.41 -2.71
CA LEU A 73 -8.92 -1.13 -1.96
C LEU A 73 -8.40 -1.60 -0.59
N ALA A 74 -7.16 -2.11 -0.54
CA ALA A 74 -6.55 -2.52 0.71
C ALA A 74 -6.33 -1.34 1.68
N ILE A 75 -5.88 -0.18 1.17
CA ILE A 75 -5.70 1.04 1.96
C ILE A 75 -7.06 1.54 2.49
N GLU A 76 -8.07 1.56 1.66
CA GLU A 76 -9.44 1.93 2.03
C GLU A 76 -10.01 0.96 3.07
N TRP A 77 -9.73 -0.34 2.94
CA TRP A 77 -10.10 -1.34 3.93
C TRP A 77 -9.45 -1.07 5.28
N VAL A 78 -8.13 -0.75 5.29
CA VAL A 78 -7.43 -0.38 6.53
C VAL A 78 -8.06 0.86 7.16
N ALA A 79 -8.33 1.90 6.38
CA ALA A 79 -8.98 3.11 6.89
C ALA A 79 -10.34 2.82 7.54
N LYS A 80 -11.11 1.94 6.91
CA LYS A 80 -12.45 1.57 7.39
C LYS A 80 -12.43 0.71 8.65
N TYR A 81 -11.48 -0.22 8.77
CA TYR A 81 -11.53 -1.28 9.78
C TYR A 81 -10.40 -1.21 10.83
N ALA A 82 -9.47 -0.25 10.76
CA ALA A 82 -8.38 -0.12 11.74
C ALA A 82 -8.89 -0.05 13.19
N HIS A 83 -10.04 0.58 13.40
CA HIS A 83 -10.64 0.72 14.72
C HIS A 83 -10.97 -0.61 15.40
N LEU A 84 -11.25 -1.67 14.64
CA LEU A 84 -11.51 -3.02 15.17
C LEU A 84 -10.25 -3.65 15.81
N PHE A 85 -9.09 -3.12 15.49
CA PHE A 85 -7.79 -3.56 15.99
C PHE A 85 -7.15 -2.53 16.96
N GLY A 86 -7.93 -1.54 17.41
CA GLY A 86 -7.44 -0.47 18.30
C GLY A 86 -6.69 0.64 17.57
N GLY A 87 -6.78 0.74 16.25
CA GLY A 87 -6.10 1.75 15.45
C GLY A 87 -7.01 2.91 15.03
N ASP A 88 -6.37 3.98 14.58
CA ASP A 88 -7.05 5.15 14.01
C ASP A 88 -7.00 5.10 12.47
N GLY A 89 -8.15 4.87 11.86
CA GLY A 89 -8.32 4.88 10.40
C GLY A 89 -8.14 6.27 9.75
N LYS A 90 -8.05 7.33 10.55
CA LYS A 90 -7.75 8.69 10.09
C LYS A 90 -6.26 9.06 10.23
N ASN A 91 -5.45 8.15 10.74
CA ASN A 91 -4.01 8.33 10.90
C ASN A 91 -3.24 7.16 10.25
N ILE A 92 -3.26 7.12 8.93
CA ILE A 92 -2.61 6.09 8.14
C ILE A 92 -1.36 6.66 7.47
N THR A 93 -0.23 6.00 7.66
CA THR A 93 1.00 6.26 6.92
C THR A 93 1.31 5.06 6.03
N LEU A 94 1.54 5.31 4.74
CA LEU A 94 2.02 4.30 3.81
C LEU A 94 3.54 4.26 3.80
N LEU A 95 4.11 3.07 3.78
CA LEU A 95 5.53 2.80 3.62
C LEU A 95 5.71 1.89 2.40
N GLY A 96 6.64 2.21 1.52
CA GLY A 96 6.94 1.38 0.36
C GLY A 96 8.33 1.64 -0.17
N GLU A 97 9.00 0.58 -0.61
CA GLU A 97 10.32 0.64 -1.22
C GLU A 97 10.23 0.19 -2.68
N SER A 98 11.08 0.76 -3.55
CA SER A 98 11.15 0.44 -4.98
C SER A 98 9.77 0.57 -5.65
N ALA A 99 9.26 -0.46 -6.32
CA ALA A 99 7.91 -0.48 -6.89
C ALA A 99 6.81 -0.18 -5.85
N GLY A 100 7.02 -0.49 -4.56
CA GLY A 100 6.13 -0.10 -3.48
C GLY A 100 6.13 1.41 -3.21
N GLY A 101 7.31 2.04 -3.29
CA GLY A 101 7.45 3.50 -3.24
C GLY A 101 6.78 4.18 -4.43
N GLY A 102 7.05 3.68 -5.64
CA GLY A 102 6.38 4.13 -6.88
C GLY A 102 4.85 3.98 -6.80
N SER A 103 4.38 2.88 -6.24
CA SER A 103 2.94 2.66 -6.00
C SER A 103 2.33 3.75 -5.12
N ILE A 104 3.00 4.18 -4.06
CA ILE A 104 2.52 5.26 -3.19
C ILE A 104 2.38 6.56 -3.99
N MET A 105 3.36 6.89 -4.83
CA MET A 105 3.29 8.07 -5.69
C MET A 105 2.12 7.98 -6.68
N HIS A 106 1.89 6.82 -7.28
CA HIS A 106 0.72 6.58 -8.13
C HIS A 106 -0.59 6.73 -7.37
N GLN A 107 -0.69 6.27 -6.12
CA GLN A 107 -1.91 6.47 -5.31
C GLN A 107 -2.19 7.96 -5.03
N ILE A 108 -1.14 8.76 -4.79
CA ILE A 108 -1.28 10.21 -4.56
C ILE A 108 -1.81 10.91 -5.82
N THR A 109 -1.27 10.56 -6.98
CA THR A 109 -1.60 11.21 -8.26
C THR A 109 -2.79 10.58 -8.99
N ALA A 110 -3.31 9.48 -8.48
CA ALA A 110 -4.43 8.75 -9.08
C ALA A 110 -5.62 9.69 -9.35
N PHE A 111 -6.29 9.47 -10.48
CA PHE A 111 -7.44 10.29 -10.93
C PHE A 111 -7.12 11.79 -11.02
N GLY A 112 -5.87 12.15 -11.35
CA GLY A 112 -5.41 13.54 -11.40
C GLY A 112 -5.41 14.23 -10.03
N GLY A 113 -5.32 13.45 -8.93
CA GLY A 113 -5.37 13.95 -7.56
C GLY A 113 -6.76 14.37 -7.07
N GLN A 114 -7.79 14.28 -7.92
CA GLN A 114 -9.12 14.84 -7.62
C GLN A 114 -9.95 14.00 -6.65
N LYS A 115 -9.71 12.68 -6.60
CA LYS A 115 -10.46 11.79 -5.68
C LYS A 115 -9.89 11.74 -4.27
N GLY A 116 -8.75 12.40 -4.04
CA GLY A 116 -8.06 12.35 -2.77
C GLY A 116 -7.53 10.96 -2.42
N VAL A 117 -6.96 10.86 -1.24
CA VAL A 117 -6.40 9.64 -0.66
C VAL A 117 -6.95 9.42 0.75
N THR A 118 -6.95 8.17 1.20
CA THR A 118 -7.43 7.80 2.54
C THR A 118 -6.30 7.66 3.57
N PHE A 119 -5.08 8.08 3.22
CA PHE A 119 -3.92 8.10 4.11
C PHE A 119 -3.38 9.53 4.28
N GLN A 120 -2.70 9.79 5.37
CA GLN A 120 -2.21 11.12 5.76
C GLN A 120 -0.70 11.25 5.68
N GLY A 121 0.02 10.12 5.75
CA GLY A 121 1.47 10.08 5.65
C GLY A 121 1.94 9.16 4.51
N ALA A 122 3.07 9.51 3.90
CA ALA A 122 3.69 8.73 2.84
C ALA A 122 5.21 8.70 3.01
N ILE A 123 5.79 7.51 2.97
CA ILE A 123 7.23 7.25 3.03
C ILE A 123 7.63 6.41 1.82
N PRO A 124 7.71 7.01 0.62
CA PRO A 124 8.22 6.33 -0.56
C PRO A 124 9.75 6.28 -0.48
N GLN A 125 10.31 5.08 -0.52
CA GLN A 125 11.74 4.83 -0.47
C GLN A 125 12.21 4.36 -1.85
N SER A 126 13.18 5.06 -2.44
CA SER A 126 13.74 4.73 -3.77
C SER A 126 12.65 4.31 -4.77
N PRO A 127 11.66 5.18 -5.02
CA PRO A 127 10.51 4.84 -5.86
C PRO A 127 10.88 4.64 -7.34
#